data_a069bce3018938f2224bb85fbc3993a6
#
_entry.id   a069bce3018938f2224bb85fbc3993a6
#
_cell.length_a   1.000
_cell.length_b   1.000
_cell.length_c   1.000
_cell.angle_alpha   90.00
_cell.angle_beta   90.00
_cell.angle_gamma   90.00
#
_symmetry.space_group_name_H-M   'P 1'
#
loop_
_entity.id
_entity.type
_entity.pdbx_description
1 polymer ?
#
loop_
_entity_poly.entity_id
_entity_poly.type
_entity_poly.pdbx_seq_one_letter_code
_entity_poly.pdbx_strand_id
1 'polypeptide(L)'
;MEEKDYEHLLNICTSGDQKGFHKSFHYHRYEPTPYNGLKQLFSQYQLQSNDRIVDFGCGKGRLPFYVHYLFGSSVAGVEMNKDFYEMAVKNRSCYLKKTKKNGNNIIFHNCLAEHYPVKQADNIFYFFNPFSIQIFMKVMNNIMYSFEKCERHLEVILYYAAEEYIYYLENQTAFSLKQEIKINGLYEQNQNERFLIYEL
;
A
#
# COMPACT_ATOMS: atom_id res chain seq x y z
N MET A 1 5.08 9.06 19.36
CA MET A 1 4.25 7.83 19.46
C MET A 1 5.07 6.68 18.91
N GLU A 2 5.14 5.59 19.65
CA GLU A 2 5.77 4.34 19.22
C GLU A 2 4.78 3.47 18.41
N GLU A 3 5.28 2.40 17.79
CA GLU A 3 4.47 1.46 16.99
C GLU A 3 3.22 0.97 17.76
N LYS A 4 3.40 0.62 19.04
CA LYS A 4 2.30 0.13 19.91
C LYS A 4 1.23 1.18 20.19
N ASP A 5 1.61 2.45 20.24
CA ASP A 5 0.66 3.54 20.47
C ASP A 5 -0.30 3.70 19.30
N TYR A 6 0.20 3.56 18.06
CA TYR A 6 -0.62 3.59 16.86
C TYR A 6 -1.54 2.38 16.76
N GLU A 7 -1.03 1.17 17.05
CA GLU A 7 -1.85 -0.04 17.10
C GLU A 7 -2.99 0.11 18.12
N HIS A 8 -2.68 0.67 19.30
CA HIS A 8 -3.70 0.96 20.31
C HIS A 8 -4.67 2.05 19.82
N LEU A 9 -4.18 3.16 19.28
CA LEU A 9 -5.00 4.26 18.76
C LEU A 9 -6.03 3.76 17.73
N LEU A 10 -5.58 2.94 16.79
CA LEU A 10 -6.39 2.39 15.71
C LEU A 10 -7.19 1.15 16.13
N ASN A 11 -6.87 0.55 17.29
CA ASN A 11 -7.44 -0.71 17.78
C ASN A 11 -7.28 -1.85 16.78
N ILE A 12 -6.09 -2.00 16.24
CA ILE A 12 -5.70 -3.05 15.29
C ILE A 12 -4.46 -3.79 15.79
N CYS A 13 -4.17 -4.94 15.19
CA CYS A 13 -2.95 -5.69 15.44
C CYS A 13 -2.33 -6.07 14.09
N THR A 14 -1.31 -5.30 13.67
CA THR A 14 -0.60 -5.51 12.40
C THR A 14 0.86 -5.91 12.60
N SER A 15 1.39 -5.80 13.81
CA SER A 15 2.71 -6.26 14.20
C SER A 15 2.82 -7.80 14.21
N GLY A 16 4.05 -8.28 14.35
CA GLY A 16 4.39 -9.70 14.43
C GLY A 16 4.63 -10.36 13.08
N ASP A 17 5.50 -11.37 13.14
CA ASP A 17 6.05 -12.06 11.97
C ASP A 17 5.08 -13.05 11.34
N GLN A 18 5.33 -13.31 10.06
CA GLN A 18 4.73 -14.41 9.35
C GLN A 18 5.24 -15.75 9.91
N LYS A 19 4.33 -16.61 10.35
CA LYS A 19 4.64 -18.00 10.71
C LYS A 19 4.62 -18.87 9.45
N GLY A 20 5.74 -19.49 9.13
CA GLY A 20 5.90 -20.40 7.99
C GLY A 20 6.50 -19.73 6.73
N PHE A 21 6.95 -20.58 5.79
CA PHE A 21 7.48 -20.13 4.51
C PHE A 21 6.37 -20.13 3.46
N HIS A 22 6.23 -19.04 2.70
CA HIS A 22 5.46 -19.06 1.46
C HIS A 22 6.18 -19.96 0.44
N LYS A 23 5.42 -20.87 -0.18
CA LYS A 23 5.93 -21.74 -1.25
C LYS A 23 6.17 -20.99 -2.58
N SER A 24 5.90 -19.72 -2.66
CA SER A 24 6.05 -18.93 -3.88
C SER A 24 7.31 -18.08 -3.85
N PHE A 25 8.16 -18.24 -4.85
CA PHE A 25 9.36 -17.41 -5.08
C PHE A 25 9.02 -15.98 -5.52
N HIS A 26 7.76 -15.69 -5.83
CA HIS A 26 7.32 -14.41 -6.38
C HIS A 26 6.75 -13.44 -5.35
N TYR A 27 6.53 -13.88 -4.09
CA TYR A 27 5.95 -13.05 -3.05
C TYR A 27 6.90 -12.94 -1.87
N HIS A 28 7.09 -11.71 -1.38
CA HIS A 28 8.02 -11.44 -0.30
C HIS A 28 7.36 -11.68 1.07
N ARG A 29 8.20 -11.75 2.10
CA ARG A 29 7.75 -11.94 3.48
C ARG A 29 6.89 -10.76 3.92
N TYR A 30 5.88 -11.02 4.76
CA TYR A 30 5.08 -9.97 5.38
C TYR A 30 5.94 -9.07 6.26
N GLU A 31 5.93 -7.80 5.97
CA GLU A 31 6.53 -6.73 6.75
C GLU A 31 5.65 -5.48 6.65
N PRO A 32 5.07 -4.98 7.76
CA PRO A 32 4.24 -3.79 7.69
C PRO A 32 5.09 -2.52 7.63
N THR A 33 4.73 -1.57 6.79
CA THR A 33 5.41 -0.26 6.74
C THR A 33 5.45 0.37 8.13
N PRO A 34 6.63 0.78 8.63
CA PRO A 34 6.74 1.41 9.95
C PRO A 34 5.87 2.67 10.05
N TYR A 35 5.21 2.88 11.18
CA TYR A 35 4.39 4.09 11.38
C TYR A 35 5.19 5.39 11.30
N ASN A 36 6.48 5.35 11.69
CA ASN A 36 7.35 6.50 11.48
C ASN A 36 7.51 6.85 9.99
N GLY A 37 7.66 5.85 9.14
CA GLY A 37 7.68 6.03 7.68
C GLY A 37 6.35 6.59 7.17
N LEU A 38 5.23 5.99 7.53
CA LEU A 38 3.90 6.48 7.14
C LEU A 38 3.65 7.91 7.60
N LYS A 39 4.09 8.28 8.81
CA LYS A 39 3.99 9.64 9.32
C LYS A 39 4.80 10.61 8.46
N GLN A 40 6.02 10.25 8.09
CA GLN A 40 6.86 11.10 7.24
C GLN A 40 6.30 11.21 5.81
N LEU A 41 5.80 10.11 5.24
CA LEU A 41 5.08 10.15 3.96
C LEU A 41 3.95 11.18 4.02
N PHE A 42 2.99 11.00 4.91
CA PHE A 42 1.77 11.83 4.95
C PHE A 42 1.96 13.22 5.58
N SER A 43 3.15 13.54 6.08
CA SER A 43 3.51 14.93 6.41
C SER A 43 3.89 15.75 5.19
N GLN A 44 4.30 15.10 4.09
CA GLN A 44 4.77 15.73 2.85
C GLN A 44 3.88 15.42 1.63
N TYR A 45 3.06 14.38 1.74
CA TYR A 45 2.14 13.93 0.69
C TYR A 45 0.71 13.92 1.23
N GLN A 46 -0.17 14.70 0.61
CA GLN A 46 -1.55 14.88 1.05
C GLN A 46 -2.52 14.23 0.07
N LEU A 47 -3.46 13.47 0.62
CA LEU A 47 -4.54 12.89 -0.17
C LEU A 47 -5.69 13.87 -0.32
N GLN A 48 -6.30 13.86 -1.48
CA GLN A 48 -7.54 14.58 -1.76
C GLN A 48 -8.76 13.76 -1.31
N SER A 49 -9.89 14.40 -1.12
CA SER A 49 -11.11 13.74 -0.62
C SER A 49 -11.68 12.69 -1.58
N ASN A 50 -11.37 12.79 -2.87
CA ASN A 50 -11.78 11.86 -3.93
C ASN A 50 -10.75 10.79 -4.24
N ASP A 51 -9.57 10.84 -3.61
CA ASP A 51 -8.54 9.83 -3.82
C ASP A 51 -8.96 8.47 -3.27
N ARG A 52 -8.56 7.46 -4.00
CA ARG A 52 -8.74 6.07 -3.62
C ARG A 52 -7.44 5.32 -3.75
N ILE A 53 -6.90 4.87 -2.62
CA ILE A 53 -5.67 4.08 -2.56
C ILE A 53 -5.99 2.59 -2.72
N VAL A 54 -5.16 1.92 -3.52
CA VAL A 54 -5.06 0.45 -3.54
C VAL A 54 -3.71 0.04 -2.95
N ASP A 55 -3.74 -0.70 -1.85
CA ASP A 55 -2.57 -1.25 -1.16
C ASP A 55 -2.35 -2.69 -1.62
N PHE A 56 -1.35 -2.91 -2.47
CA PHE A 56 -1.01 -4.24 -2.99
C PHE A 56 -0.05 -4.97 -2.05
N GLY A 57 -0.49 -6.10 -1.51
CA GLY A 57 0.18 -6.82 -0.43
C GLY A 57 -0.10 -6.19 0.93
N CYS A 58 -1.34 -5.80 1.17
CA CYS A 58 -1.74 -5.03 2.36
C CYS A 58 -1.55 -5.77 3.68
N GLY A 59 -1.28 -7.08 3.64
CA GLY A 59 -1.12 -7.91 4.82
C GLY A 59 -2.30 -7.78 5.78
N LYS A 60 -2.02 -7.38 7.01
CA LYS A 60 -3.05 -7.20 8.06
C LYS A 60 -3.74 -5.83 8.03
N GLY A 61 -3.43 -4.98 7.02
CA GLY A 61 -4.14 -3.73 6.72
C GLY A 61 -3.61 -2.46 7.39
N ARG A 62 -2.33 -2.39 7.79
CA ARG A 62 -1.77 -1.21 8.49
C ARG A 62 -2.01 0.09 7.72
N LEU A 63 -1.54 0.17 6.47
CA LEU A 63 -1.70 1.37 5.63
C LEU A 63 -3.19 1.72 5.43
N PRO A 64 -4.08 0.81 5.01
CA PRO A 64 -5.51 1.06 4.89
C PRO A 64 -6.13 1.75 6.10
N PHE A 65 -5.87 1.26 7.31
CA PHE A 65 -6.45 1.86 8.51
C PHE A 65 -5.84 3.22 8.83
N TYR A 66 -4.53 3.38 8.65
CA TYR A 66 -3.85 4.63 8.92
C TYR A 66 -4.31 5.76 7.98
N VAL A 67 -4.40 5.48 6.69
CA VAL A 67 -4.92 6.42 5.68
C VAL A 67 -6.37 6.81 5.98
N HIS A 68 -7.23 5.83 6.21
CA HIS A 68 -8.62 6.12 6.53
C HIS A 68 -8.77 6.90 7.85
N TYR A 69 -7.90 6.65 8.83
CA TYR A 69 -7.91 7.40 10.08
C TYR A 69 -7.55 8.87 9.86
N LEU A 70 -6.50 9.16 9.08
CA LEU A 70 -6.02 10.51 8.84
C LEU A 70 -6.94 11.32 7.90
N PHE A 71 -7.33 10.73 6.78
CA PHE A 71 -7.96 11.45 5.68
C PHE A 71 -9.43 11.10 5.45
N GLY A 72 -9.90 9.97 5.98
CA GLY A 72 -11.24 9.45 5.65
C GLY A 72 -11.36 8.91 4.22
N SER A 73 -10.24 8.88 3.47
CA SER A 73 -10.20 8.44 2.07
C SER A 73 -10.61 6.99 1.91
N SER A 74 -11.04 6.63 0.69
CA SER A 74 -11.34 5.25 0.33
C SER A 74 -10.07 4.44 0.13
N VAL A 75 -10.02 3.24 0.71
CA VAL A 75 -8.86 2.35 0.59
C VAL A 75 -9.29 0.93 0.25
N ALA A 76 -8.65 0.34 -0.74
CA ALA A 76 -8.74 -1.09 -1.05
C ALA A 76 -7.42 -1.77 -0.65
N GLY A 77 -7.48 -2.80 0.17
CA GLY A 77 -6.34 -3.67 0.47
C GLY A 77 -6.44 -4.97 -0.33
N VAL A 78 -5.38 -5.33 -1.03
CA VAL A 78 -5.29 -6.59 -1.80
C VAL A 78 -4.29 -7.51 -1.11
N GLU A 79 -4.74 -8.70 -0.70
CA GLU A 79 -3.91 -9.67 0.02
C GLU A 79 -4.21 -11.10 -0.45
N MET A 80 -3.19 -11.81 -0.92
CA MET A 80 -3.33 -13.18 -1.38
C MET A 80 -3.37 -14.20 -0.24
N ASN A 81 -2.67 -13.92 0.87
CA ASN A 81 -2.64 -14.80 2.02
C ASN A 81 -3.96 -14.70 2.78
N LYS A 82 -4.69 -15.81 2.82
CA LYS A 82 -6.00 -15.91 3.45
C LYS A 82 -5.96 -15.54 4.94
N ASP A 83 -4.94 -15.97 5.67
CA ASP A 83 -4.81 -15.73 7.11
C ASP A 83 -4.62 -14.23 7.38
N PHE A 84 -3.78 -13.55 6.59
CA PHE A 84 -3.60 -12.09 6.70
C PHE A 84 -4.85 -11.32 6.30
N TYR A 85 -5.51 -11.74 5.24
CA TYR A 85 -6.79 -11.17 4.85
C TYR A 85 -7.84 -11.28 5.97
N GLU A 86 -7.98 -12.46 6.59
CA GLU A 86 -8.91 -12.67 7.71
C GLU A 86 -8.54 -11.79 8.91
N MET A 87 -7.22 -11.62 9.18
CA MET A 87 -6.74 -10.67 10.19
C MET A 87 -7.09 -9.23 9.85
N ALA A 88 -6.94 -8.80 8.59
CA ALA A 88 -7.32 -7.47 8.14
C ALA A 88 -8.83 -7.20 8.32
N VAL A 89 -9.67 -8.18 7.98
CA VAL A 89 -11.13 -8.11 8.18
C VAL A 89 -11.48 -8.02 9.68
N LYS A 90 -10.79 -8.78 10.53
CA LYS A 90 -10.95 -8.71 12.00
C LYS A 90 -10.52 -7.33 12.52
N ASN A 91 -9.36 -6.83 12.09
CA ASN A 91 -8.87 -5.50 12.43
C ASN A 91 -9.88 -4.42 12.03
N ARG A 92 -10.50 -4.54 10.84
CA ARG A 92 -11.54 -3.61 10.40
C ARG A 92 -12.69 -3.55 11.38
N SER A 93 -13.16 -4.68 11.86
CA SER A 93 -14.26 -4.74 12.83
C SER A 93 -13.87 -4.06 14.16
N CYS A 94 -12.64 -4.27 14.64
CA CYS A 94 -12.13 -3.66 15.87
C CYS A 94 -11.93 -2.15 15.71
N TYR A 95 -11.36 -1.72 14.59
CA TYR A 95 -11.14 -0.32 14.22
C TYR A 95 -12.46 0.46 14.19
N LEU A 96 -13.46 -0.06 13.48
CA LEU A 96 -14.75 0.62 13.35
C LEU A 96 -15.50 0.75 14.67
N LYS A 97 -15.44 -0.28 15.52
CA LYS A 97 -16.03 -0.21 16.88
C LYS A 97 -15.42 0.92 17.71
N LYS A 98 -14.12 1.14 17.61
CA LYS A 98 -13.43 2.19 18.38
C LYS A 98 -13.63 3.57 17.79
N THR A 99 -13.46 3.73 16.49
CA THR A 99 -13.42 5.05 15.83
C THR A 99 -14.79 5.58 15.48
N LYS A 100 -15.81 4.72 15.43
CA LYS A 100 -17.19 5.04 14.96
C LYS A 100 -17.25 5.66 13.56
N LYS A 101 -16.17 5.47 12.76
CA LYS A 101 -16.10 5.96 11.38
C LYS A 101 -16.90 5.08 10.43
N ASN A 102 -17.26 5.63 9.26
CA ASN A 102 -17.91 4.87 8.21
C ASN A 102 -16.94 3.84 7.61
N GLY A 103 -17.28 2.57 7.73
CA GLY A 103 -16.45 1.47 7.22
C GLY A 103 -16.59 1.17 5.74
N ASN A 104 -17.51 1.82 5.02
CA ASN A 104 -17.72 1.54 3.60
C ASN A 104 -16.52 1.92 2.73
N ASN A 105 -15.64 2.76 3.26
CA ASN A 105 -14.44 3.24 2.58
C ASN A 105 -13.21 2.35 2.77
N ILE A 106 -13.29 1.26 3.56
CA ILE A 106 -12.21 0.29 3.70
C ILE A 106 -12.69 -1.06 3.21
N ILE A 107 -12.10 -1.56 2.14
CA ILE A 107 -12.47 -2.84 1.52
C ILE A 107 -11.22 -3.70 1.39
N PHE A 108 -11.30 -4.98 1.77
CA PHE A 108 -10.23 -5.94 1.56
C PHE A 108 -10.64 -6.97 0.51
N HIS A 109 -9.68 -7.36 -0.32
CA HIS A 109 -9.83 -8.36 -1.38
C HIS A 109 -8.84 -9.51 -1.15
N ASN A 110 -9.34 -10.75 -1.05
CA ASN A 110 -8.47 -11.92 -0.99
C ASN A 110 -8.27 -12.47 -2.40
N CYS A 111 -7.25 -11.99 -3.08
CA CYS A 111 -6.87 -12.43 -4.41
C CYS A 111 -5.38 -12.17 -4.69
N LEU A 112 -4.86 -12.76 -5.76
CA LEU A 112 -3.55 -12.39 -6.30
C LEU A 112 -3.59 -10.94 -6.79
N ALA A 113 -2.47 -10.21 -6.65
CA ALA A 113 -2.38 -8.80 -7.04
C ALA A 113 -2.73 -8.57 -8.52
N GLU A 114 -2.22 -9.43 -9.40
CA GLU A 114 -2.50 -9.39 -10.84
C GLU A 114 -3.93 -9.77 -11.23
N HIS A 115 -4.73 -10.27 -10.27
CA HIS A 115 -6.16 -10.57 -10.50
C HIS A 115 -7.09 -9.51 -9.89
N TYR A 116 -6.54 -8.48 -9.25
CA TYR A 116 -7.35 -7.38 -8.74
C TYR A 116 -7.97 -6.59 -9.90
N PRO A 117 -9.30 -6.46 -9.95
CA PRO A 117 -9.96 -5.66 -10.99
C PRO A 117 -9.82 -4.17 -10.67
N VAL A 118 -8.82 -3.51 -11.28
CA VAL A 118 -8.59 -2.07 -11.10
C VAL A 118 -9.84 -1.30 -11.50
N LYS A 119 -10.39 -0.50 -10.57
CA LYS A 119 -11.62 0.26 -10.76
C LYS A 119 -11.31 1.65 -11.31
N GLN A 120 -12.27 2.27 -12.00
CA GLN A 120 -12.12 3.63 -12.50
C GLN A 120 -11.86 4.68 -11.42
N ALA A 121 -12.31 4.41 -10.19
CA ALA A 121 -12.07 5.29 -9.05
C ALA A 121 -10.69 5.08 -8.39
N ASP A 122 -9.97 3.99 -8.70
CA ASP A 122 -8.65 3.72 -8.13
C ASP A 122 -7.63 4.61 -8.85
N ASN A 123 -6.96 5.49 -8.12
CA ASN A 123 -6.03 6.46 -8.70
C ASN A 123 -4.66 6.51 -8.01
N ILE A 124 -4.51 5.91 -6.83
CA ILE A 124 -3.24 5.84 -6.11
C ILE A 124 -2.95 4.38 -5.79
N PHE A 125 -1.75 3.91 -6.14
CA PHE A 125 -1.35 2.51 -6.00
C PHE A 125 -0.10 2.41 -5.13
N TYR A 126 -0.23 1.75 -3.99
CA TYR A 126 0.85 1.61 -3.01
C TYR A 126 1.46 0.21 -3.05
N PHE A 127 2.81 0.17 -2.97
CA PHE A 127 3.60 -1.06 -2.95
C PHE A 127 4.73 -0.94 -1.94
N PHE A 128 4.78 -1.85 -0.98
CA PHE A 128 5.97 -2.07 -0.15
C PHE A 128 6.71 -3.31 -0.65
N ASN A 129 7.32 -3.22 -1.83
CA ASN A 129 8.08 -4.29 -2.46
C ASN A 129 7.46 -5.71 -2.25
N PRO A 130 6.17 -5.92 -2.56
CA PRO A 130 5.44 -7.09 -2.08
C PRO A 130 5.72 -8.36 -2.88
N PHE A 131 6.28 -8.25 -4.10
CA PHE A 131 6.44 -9.38 -5.01
C PHE A 131 7.53 -9.13 -6.07
N SER A 132 7.82 -10.14 -6.90
CA SER A 132 8.80 -10.05 -7.97
C SER A 132 8.39 -9.07 -9.05
N ILE A 133 9.38 -8.60 -9.86
CA ILE A 133 9.13 -7.69 -11.00
C ILE A 133 8.11 -8.27 -11.99
N GLN A 134 8.06 -9.58 -12.20
CA GLN A 134 7.12 -10.22 -13.13
C GLN A 134 5.66 -9.99 -12.70
N ILE A 135 5.38 -10.05 -11.40
CA ILE A 135 4.05 -9.76 -10.89
C ILE A 135 3.78 -8.26 -10.93
N PHE A 136 4.76 -7.43 -10.54
CA PHE A 136 4.64 -5.97 -10.61
C PHE A 136 4.27 -5.50 -12.02
N MET A 137 4.96 -5.98 -13.05
CA MET A 137 4.65 -5.65 -14.45
C MET A 137 3.20 -6.02 -14.84
N LYS A 138 2.70 -7.17 -14.40
CA LYS A 138 1.31 -7.58 -14.66
C LYS A 138 0.31 -6.63 -13.99
N VAL A 139 0.58 -6.25 -12.74
CA VAL A 139 -0.28 -5.30 -12.00
C VAL A 139 -0.25 -3.94 -12.69
N MET A 140 0.93 -3.44 -13.07
CA MET A 140 1.06 -2.17 -13.79
C MET A 140 0.35 -2.20 -15.15
N ASN A 141 0.43 -3.30 -15.89
CA ASN A 141 -0.33 -3.46 -17.14
C ASN A 141 -1.86 -3.38 -16.90
N ASN A 142 -2.37 -3.96 -15.80
CA ASN A 142 -3.79 -3.83 -15.46
C ASN A 142 -4.16 -2.39 -15.11
N ILE A 143 -3.28 -1.67 -14.41
CA ILE A 143 -3.45 -0.24 -14.09
C ILE A 143 -3.50 0.58 -15.37
N MET A 144 -2.52 0.39 -16.28
CA MET A 144 -2.46 1.08 -17.57
C MET A 144 -3.68 0.77 -18.44
N TYR A 145 -4.10 -0.48 -18.50
CA TYR A 145 -5.33 -0.86 -19.23
C TYR A 145 -6.59 -0.18 -18.66
N SER A 146 -6.64 -0.01 -17.33
CA SER A 146 -7.73 0.75 -16.68
C SER A 146 -7.66 2.25 -17.04
N PHE A 147 -6.45 2.80 -17.15
CA PHE A 147 -6.22 4.19 -17.58
C PHE A 147 -6.66 4.42 -19.03
N GLU A 148 -6.29 3.54 -19.94
CA GLU A 148 -6.71 3.62 -21.35
C GLU A 148 -8.24 3.63 -21.53
N LYS A 149 -8.97 2.94 -20.64
CA LYS A 149 -10.44 2.94 -20.64
C LYS A 149 -11.06 4.19 -20.05
N CYS A 150 -10.38 4.80 -19.10
CA CYS A 150 -10.85 5.98 -18.40
C CYS A 150 -9.62 6.77 -17.92
N GLU A 151 -9.22 7.76 -18.72
CA GLU A 151 -8.12 8.66 -18.37
C GLU A 151 -8.40 9.39 -17.07
N ARG A 152 -7.42 9.41 -16.19
CA ARG A 152 -7.44 10.10 -14.91
C ARG A 152 -6.02 10.25 -14.40
N HIS A 153 -5.77 11.18 -13.50
CA HIS A 153 -4.48 11.26 -12.84
C HIS A 153 -4.23 10.00 -12.02
N LEU A 154 -3.06 9.38 -12.23
CA LEU A 154 -2.63 8.18 -11.52
C LEU A 154 -1.34 8.45 -10.77
N GLU A 155 -1.22 7.87 -9.56
CA GLU A 155 0.03 7.88 -8.82
C GLU A 155 0.40 6.47 -8.35
N VAL A 156 1.69 6.19 -8.37
CA VAL A 156 2.30 4.97 -7.83
C VAL A 156 3.24 5.35 -6.71
N ILE A 157 2.99 4.85 -5.52
CA ILE A 157 3.83 5.06 -4.34
C ILE A 157 4.57 3.77 -4.04
N LEU A 158 5.89 3.81 -4.18
CA LEU A 158 6.77 2.71 -3.83
C LEU A 158 7.46 3.01 -2.49
N TYR A 159 7.37 2.10 -1.54
CA TYR A 159 8.22 2.09 -0.35
C TYR A 159 9.24 0.96 -0.46
N TYR A 160 10.49 1.26 -0.12
CA TYR A 160 11.59 0.29 -0.17
C TYR A 160 11.68 -0.39 -1.55
N ALA A 161 11.67 0.42 -2.59
CA ALA A 161 11.53 -0.03 -3.96
C ALA A 161 12.70 -0.90 -4.43
N ALA A 162 12.41 -2.05 -5.04
CA ALA A 162 13.41 -2.80 -5.79
C ALA A 162 13.87 -1.98 -7.01
N GLU A 163 15.16 -2.09 -7.37
CA GLU A 163 15.73 -1.37 -8.53
C GLU A 163 15.01 -1.71 -9.83
N GLU A 164 14.55 -2.95 -9.97
CA GLU A 164 13.79 -3.40 -11.15
C GLU A 164 12.43 -2.69 -11.28
N TYR A 165 11.78 -2.32 -10.17
CA TYR A 165 10.53 -1.55 -10.19
C TYR A 165 10.79 -0.13 -10.68
N ILE A 166 11.83 0.50 -10.16
CA ILE A 166 12.27 1.85 -10.57
C ILE A 166 12.60 1.85 -12.06
N TYR A 167 13.46 0.93 -12.49
CA TYR A 167 13.86 0.80 -13.88
C TYR A 167 12.64 0.62 -14.82
N TYR A 168 11.70 -0.24 -14.43
CA TYR A 168 10.50 -0.49 -15.23
C TYR A 168 9.64 0.76 -15.36
N LEU A 169 9.34 1.46 -14.25
CA LEU A 169 8.53 2.67 -14.29
C LEU A 169 9.17 3.76 -15.15
N GLU A 170 10.46 4.01 -14.98
CA GLU A 170 11.18 5.11 -15.64
C GLU A 170 11.51 4.84 -17.12
N ASN A 171 11.64 3.56 -17.52
CA ASN A 171 12.12 3.23 -18.87
C ASN A 171 11.09 2.49 -19.73
N GLN A 172 10.04 1.91 -19.15
CA GLN A 172 9.09 1.07 -19.88
C GLN A 172 7.63 1.53 -19.70
N THR A 173 7.41 2.65 -19.02
CA THR A 173 6.07 3.25 -18.85
C THR A 173 6.13 4.76 -19.09
N ALA A 174 4.96 5.40 -19.11
CA ALA A 174 4.86 6.85 -19.19
C ALA A 174 4.85 7.54 -17.80
N PHE A 175 5.01 6.79 -16.72
CA PHE A 175 5.13 7.35 -15.38
C PHE A 175 6.42 8.14 -15.24
N SER A 176 6.35 9.28 -14.56
CA SER A 176 7.51 10.12 -14.21
C SER A 176 7.63 10.28 -12.70
N LEU A 177 8.86 10.36 -12.20
CA LEU A 177 9.12 10.58 -10.78
C LEU A 177 8.65 11.97 -10.38
N LYS A 178 7.63 12.04 -9.52
CA LYS A 178 7.05 13.26 -8.97
C LYS A 178 7.80 13.73 -7.72
N GLN A 179 8.08 12.80 -6.80
CA GLN A 179 8.65 13.13 -5.50
C GLN A 179 9.40 11.95 -4.89
N GLU A 180 10.50 12.24 -4.20
CA GLU A 180 11.18 11.32 -3.29
C GLU A 180 11.04 11.82 -1.86
N ILE A 181 10.66 10.93 -0.93
CA ILE A 181 10.56 11.21 0.50
C ILE A 181 11.46 10.25 1.26
N LYS A 182 12.58 10.74 1.76
CA LYS A 182 13.57 9.99 2.55
C LYS A 182 13.10 9.90 4.00
N ILE A 183 13.21 8.72 4.61
CA ILE A 183 12.83 8.52 6.01
C ILE A 183 14.02 8.93 6.89
N ASN A 184 13.90 10.07 7.54
CA ASN A 184 14.94 10.61 8.41
C ASN A 184 15.32 9.60 9.52
N GLY A 185 16.61 9.41 9.73
CA GLY A 185 17.16 8.48 10.70
C GLY A 185 17.26 7.02 10.22
N LEU A 186 16.63 6.65 9.10
CA LEU A 186 16.75 5.33 8.47
C LEU A 186 17.49 5.41 7.13
N TYR A 187 17.19 6.42 6.32
CA TYR A 187 17.78 6.57 4.98
C TYR A 187 19.31 6.66 5.00
N GLU A 188 19.89 7.28 6.03
CA GLU A 188 21.33 7.41 6.20
C GLU A 188 22.03 6.06 6.40
N GLN A 189 21.31 5.07 6.89
CA GLN A 189 21.82 3.71 7.11
C GLN A 189 21.49 2.78 5.94
N ASN A 190 20.34 3.01 5.28
CA ASN A 190 19.86 2.21 4.18
C ASN A 190 19.08 3.10 3.19
N GLN A 191 19.65 3.34 2.01
CA GLN A 191 19.06 4.23 0.99
C GLN A 191 17.73 3.73 0.42
N ASN A 192 17.30 2.50 0.69
CA ASN A 192 15.98 2.01 0.33
C ASN A 192 14.88 2.50 1.28
N GLU A 193 15.25 3.05 2.44
CA GLU A 193 14.32 3.63 3.41
C GLU A 193 13.78 4.99 2.92
N ARG A 194 13.04 4.94 1.81
CA ARG A 194 12.43 6.08 1.14
C ARG A 194 11.15 5.68 0.43
N PHE A 195 10.31 6.67 0.20
CA PHE A 195 9.20 6.57 -0.73
C PHE A 195 9.56 7.24 -2.05
N LEU A 196 9.19 6.59 -3.15
CA LEU A 196 9.22 7.15 -4.49
C LEU A 196 7.77 7.28 -4.98
N ILE A 197 7.38 8.46 -5.40
CA ILE A 197 6.04 8.75 -5.89
C ILE A 197 6.16 9.08 -7.36
N TYR A 198 5.53 8.27 -8.19
CA TYR A 198 5.45 8.45 -9.64
C TYR A 198 4.06 8.90 -10.03
N GLU A 199 3.93 9.68 -11.10
CA GLU A 199 2.64 10.15 -11.62
C GLU A 199 2.51 9.98 -13.13
N LEU A 200 1.26 9.84 -13.59
CA LEU A 200 0.83 9.76 -14.98
C LEU A 200 -0.45 10.59 -15.18
#